data_beb8328c379237225c007f2041427d60
#
_entry.id   beb8328c379237225c007f2041427d60
#
_cell.length_a   1.000
_cell.length_b   1.000
_cell.length_c   1.000
_cell.angle_alpha   90.00
_cell.angle_beta   90.00
_cell.angle_gamma   90.00
#
_symmetry.space_group_name_H-M   'P 1'
#
loop_
_entity.id
_entity.type
_entity.pdbx_description
1 polymer ?
#
loop_
_entity_poly.entity_id
_entity_poly.type
_entity_poly.pdbx_seq_one_letter_code
_entity_poly.pdbx_strand_id
1 'polypeptide(L)'
;MRRTGIRNAWLLMLCLLTVSAAAAQNLQKKVKNAKGIEVIYQSSYKGKIRPGQIKMTVSGNQVALESVSPKGEKETATEGIREDKQPVIKNYIDYAGREAYKWAELPDGKIISAATPFEFGKGFTPAGEGKHLGLNCKIARTSINSNTIEVWYTHDIPFRGTPQANVGVPDGLVLKVVRNGDMIQEASA
;
A
#
# COMPACT_ATOMS: atom_id res chain seq x y z
N MET A 1 50.99 -9.29 13.78
CA MET A 1 50.42 -9.11 12.41
C MET A 1 48.98 -9.57 12.37
N ARG A 2 47.98 -8.67 12.16
CA ARG A 2 46.62 -8.86 11.65
C ARG A 2 45.75 -7.67 12.10
N ARG A 3 45.85 -6.55 11.36
CA ARG A 3 44.94 -5.38 11.50
C ARG A 3 44.44 -4.85 10.13
N THR A 4 44.02 -5.73 9.21
CA THR A 4 43.57 -5.32 7.88
C THR A 4 42.10 -5.67 7.58
N GLY A 5 41.42 -6.42 8.46
CA GLY A 5 40.02 -6.87 8.17
C GLY A 5 38.93 -5.86 8.48
N ILE A 6 39.11 -4.92 9.40
CA ILE A 6 38.05 -4.05 9.90
C ILE A 6 37.77 -2.84 8.98
N ARG A 7 38.79 -2.33 8.30
CA ARG A 7 38.65 -1.15 7.41
C ARG A 7 37.77 -1.43 6.18
N ASN A 8 37.79 -2.66 5.64
CA ASN A 8 37.03 -3.01 4.44
C ASN A 8 35.54 -3.24 4.72
N ALA A 9 35.19 -3.69 5.93
CA ALA A 9 33.78 -3.85 6.33
C ALA A 9 33.05 -2.51 6.47
N TRP A 10 33.72 -1.48 6.98
CA TRP A 10 33.16 -0.13 7.10
C TRP A 10 32.97 0.56 5.74
N LEU A 11 33.88 0.36 4.79
CA LEU A 11 33.76 0.91 3.45
C LEU A 11 32.59 0.27 2.68
N LEU A 12 32.38 -1.04 2.80
CA LEU A 12 31.24 -1.74 2.18
C LEU A 12 29.90 -1.30 2.79
N MET A 13 29.85 -1.10 4.10
CA MET A 13 28.65 -0.63 4.78
C MET A 13 28.30 0.82 4.39
N LEU A 14 29.30 1.69 4.22
CA LEU A 14 29.10 3.06 3.74
C LEU A 14 28.59 3.10 2.29
N CYS A 15 29.11 2.24 1.40
CA CYS A 15 28.63 2.14 0.01
C CYS A 15 27.19 1.65 -0.09
N LEU A 16 26.76 0.70 0.75
CA LEU A 16 25.36 0.22 0.76
C LEU A 16 24.38 1.29 1.25
N LEU A 17 24.77 2.12 2.21
CA LEU A 17 23.94 3.23 2.69
C LEU A 17 23.81 4.36 1.66
N THR A 18 24.83 4.62 0.86
CA THR A 18 24.78 5.67 -0.18
C THR A 18 23.93 5.27 -1.37
N VAL A 19 23.89 4.00 -1.77
CA VAL A 19 23.06 3.49 -2.88
C VAL A 19 21.58 3.61 -2.53
N SER A 20 21.18 3.29 -1.30
CA SER A 20 19.77 3.40 -0.87
C SER A 20 19.27 4.84 -0.81
N ALA A 21 20.13 5.78 -0.35
CA ALA A 21 19.80 7.20 -0.31
C ALA A 21 19.64 7.81 -1.73
N ALA A 22 20.52 7.45 -2.65
CA ALA A 22 20.46 7.90 -4.03
C ALA A 22 19.22 7.39 -4.76
N ALA A 23 18.80 6.14 -4.51
CA ALA A 23 17.58 5.58 -5.07
C ALA A 23 16.33 6.33 -4.57
N ALA A 24 16.26 6.63 -3.27
CA ALA A 24 15.17 7.39 -2.70
C ALA A 24 15.09 8.83 -3.25
N GLN A 25 16.23 9.51 -3.39
CA GLN A 25 16.29 10.85 -3.98
C GLN A 25 15.87 10.86 -5.45
N ASN A 26 16.28 9.84 -6.23
CA ASN A 26 15.84 9.69 -7.62
C ASN A 26 14.33 9.44 -7.73
N LEU A 27 13.77 8.63 -6.84
CA LEU A 27 12.33 8.39 -6.78
C LEU A 27 11.59 9.70 -6.47
N GLN A 28 11.97 10.42 -5.43
CA GLN A 28 11.37 11.71 -5.07
C GLN A 28 11.43 12.72 -6.22
N LYS A 29 12.56 12.82 -6.92
CA LYS A 29 12.71 13.72 -8.06
C LYS A 29 11.82 13.37 -9.24
N LYS A 30 11.67 12.07 -9.57
CA LYS A 30 10.78 11.59 -10.64
C LYS A 30 9.32 11.86 -10.32
N VAL A 31 8.93 11.66 -9.05
CA VAL A 31 7.53 11.75 -8.62
C VAL A 31 7.07 13.20 -8.44
N LYS A 32 7.97 14.14 -8.15
CA LYS A 32 7.63 15.55 -7.87
C LYS A 32 6.85 16.25 -9.00
N ASN A 33 7.08 15.86 -10.24
CA ASN A 33 6.43 16.45 -11.43
C ASN A 33 5.44 15.50 -12.10
N ALA A 34 5.18 14.33 -11.51
CA ALA A 34 4.25 13.37 -12.07
C ALA A 34 2.80 13.82 -11.86
N LYS A 35 1.93 13.59 -12.85
CA LYS A 35 0.48 13.84 -12.74
C LYS A 35 -0.23 12.76 -11.94
N GLY A 36 0.41 11.62 -11.74
CA GLY A 36 -0.08 10.47 -10.99
C GLY A 36 1.02 9.45 -10.73
N ILE A 37 0.75 8.51 -9.86
CA ILE A 37 1.65 7.39 -9.54
C ILE A 37 0.88 6.07 -9.53
N GLU A 38 1.59 5.00 -9.75
CA GLU A 38 1.13 3.64 -9.52
C GLU A 38 1.97 3.00 -8.42
N VAL A 39 1.30 2.34 -7.48
CA VAL A 39 1.94 1.64 -6.37
C VAL A 39 1.39 0.22 -6.32
N ILE A 40 2.29 -0.75 -6.30
CA ILE A 40 1.94 -2.17 -6.18
C ILE A 40 2.15 -2.59 -4.74
N TYR A 41 1.15 -3.23 -4.14
CA TYR A 41 1.22 -3.79 -2.80
C TYR A 41 1.23 -5.30 -2.85
N GLN A 42 2.14 -5.88 -2.09
CA GLN A 42 2.20 -7.31 -1.84
C GLN A 42 1.68 -7.60 -0.43
N SER A 43 0.86 -8.64 -0.30
CA SER A 43 0.37 -9.08 1.00
C SER A 43 1.15 -10.29 1.49
N SER A 44 1.37 -10.35 2.80
CA SER A 44 1.91 -11.55 3.48
C SER A 44 1.12 -11.83 4.76
N TYR A 45 1.13 -13.07 5.20
CA TYR A 45 0.54 -13.53 6.46
C TYR A 45 1.51 -14.47 7.16
N LYS A 46 1.89 -14.12 8.41
CA LYS A 46 2.89 -14.85 9.19
C LYS A 46 4.18 -15.13 8.40
N GLY A 47 4.66 -14.10 7.67
CA GLY A 47 5.86 -14.17 6.86
C GLY A 47 5.73 -14.94 5.52
N LYS A 48 4.56 -15.50 5.21
CA LYS A 48 4.31 -16.16 3.92
C LYS A 48 3.64 -15.17 2.96
N ILE A 49 4.24 -14.95 1.79
CA ILE A 49 3.67 -14.14 0.73
C ILE A 49 2.35 -14.77 0.26
N ARG A 50 1.32 -13.96 0.13
CA ARG A 50 0.03 -14.37 -0.45
C ARG A 50 0.04 -14.14 -1.96
N PRO A 51 -0.60 -15.01 -2.73
CA PRO A 51 -0.81 -14.76 -4.15
C PRO A 51 -1.70 -13.52 -4.34
N GLY A 52 -1.52 -12.85 -5.47
CA GLY A 52 -2.23 -11.62 -5.77
C GLY A 52 -1.56 -10.37 -5.19
N GLN A 53 -1.82 -9.27 -5.86
CA GLN A 53 -1.32 -7.94 -5.51
C GLN A 53 -2.47 -6.95 -5.53
N ILE A 54 -2.31 -5.82 -4.86
CA ILE A 54 -3.19 -4.68 -5.04
C ILE A 54 -2.41 -3.61 -5.80
N LYS A 55 -2.96 -3.21 -6.92
CA LYS A 55 -2.49 -2.07 -7.68
C LYS A 55 -3.29 -0.84 -7.27
N MET A 56 -2.59 0.17 -6.79
CA MET A 56 -3.15 1.47 -6.47
C MET A 56 -2.67 2.49 -7.47
N THR A 57 -3.59 3.12 -8.17
CA THR A 57 -3.32 4.24 -9.07
C THR A 57 -3.81 5.52 -8.42
N VAL A 58 -2.93 6.52 -8.29
CA VAL A 58 -3.24 7.83 -7.71
C VAL A 58 -3.12 8.89 -8.79
N SER A 59 -4.15 9.73 -8.94
CA SER A 59 -4.15 10.88 -9.84
C SER A 59 -4.87 12.06 -9.17
N GLY A 60 -4.13 13.11 -8.85
CA GLY A 60 -4.67 14.23 -8.08
C GLY A 60 -5.21 13.76 -6.71
N ASN A 61 -6.50 14.00 -6.48
CA ASN A 61 -7.22 13.59 -5.27
C ASN A 61 -7.97 12.25 -5.42
N GLN A 62 -7.75 11.52 -6.48
CA GLN A 62 -8.46 10.28 -6.77
C GLN A 62 -7.53 9.07 -6.69
N VAL A 63 -8.02 8.00 -6.11
CA VAL A 63 -7.33 6.72 -5.99
C VAL A 63 -8.22 5.62 -6.53
N ALA A 64 -7.67 4.80 -7.42
CA ALA A 64 -8.28 3.56 -7.87
C ALA A 64 -7.50 2.36 -7.31
N LEU A 65 -8.22 1.35 -6.84
CA LEU A 65 -7.66 0.12 -6.29
C LEU A 65 -8.15 -1.07 -7.11
N GLU A 66 -7.23 -1.86 -7.61
CA GLU A 66 -7.50 -3.07 -8.39
C GLU A 66 -6.78 -4.25 -7.76
N SER A 67 -7.48 -5.38 -7.61
CA SER A 67 -6.84 -6.65 -7.27
C SER A 67 -6.26 -7.25 -8.54
N VAL A 68 -4.97 -7.59 -8.50
CA VAL A 68 -4.24 -8.21 -9.62
C VAL A 68 -3.89 -9.63 -9.20
N SER A 69 -4.55 -10.62 -9.79
CA SER A 69 -4.21 -12.02 -9.60
C SER A 69 -3.01 -12.40 -10.48
N PRO A 70 -2.09 -13.27 -10.03
CA PRO A 70 -1.03 -13.80 -10.87
C PRO A 70 -1.64 -14.53 -12.08
N LYS A 71 -1.12 -14.29 -13.28
CA LYS A 71 -1.55 -15.04 -14.46
C LYS A 71 -1.27 -16.53 -14.22
N GLY A 72 -2.31 -17.35 -14.18
CA GLY A 72 -2.22 -18.82 -14.12
C GLY A 72 -2.52 -19.48 -12.79
N GLU A 73 -2.64 -18.76 -11.67
CA GLU A 73 -3.26 -19.31 -10.47
C GLU A 73 -4.79 -19.21 -10.60
N LYS A 74 -5.45 -20.33 -10.83
CA LYS A 74 -6.89 -20.45 -10.58
C LYS A 74 -7.07 -20.11 -9.10
N GLU A 75 -7.72 -18.97 -8.78
CA GLU A 75 -8.28 -18.81 -7.46
C GLU A 75 -9.01 -20.13 -7.18
N THR A 76 -8.70 -20.76 -6.05
CA THR A 76 -9.47 -21.91 -5.57
C THR A 76 -10.89 -21.38 -5.38
N ALA A 77 -11.66 -21.43 -6.46
CA ALA A 77 -13.06 -21.16 -6.45
C ALA A 77 -13.66 -22.12 -5.42
N THR A 78 -14.32 -21.59 -4.43
CA THR A 78 -15.26 -22.35 -3.61
C THR A 78 -16.10 -23.17 -4.58
N GLU A 79 -16.01 -24.48 -4.51
CA GLU A 79 -16.65 -25.40 -5.45
C GLU A 79 -18.05 -24.92 -5.81
N GLY A 80 -18.30 -24.63 -7.08
CA GLY A 80 -19.60 -24.34 -7.65
C GLY A 80 -19.81 -23.03 -8.38
N ILE A 81 -18.90 -22.02 -8.30
CA ILE A 81 -19.07 -20.76 -9.04
C ILE A 81 -18.06 -20.75 -10.21
N ARG A 82 -18.58 -20.73 -11.44
CA ARG A 82 -17.73 -20.60 -12.64
C ARG A 82 -17.04 -19.24 -12.65
N GLU A 83 -15.73 -19.21 -12.97
CA GLU A 83 -14.87 -18.01 -13.03
C GLU A 83 -15.45 -16.87 -13.90
N ASP A 84 -16.18 -17.23 -14.95
CA ASP A 84 -16.87 -16.33 -15.91
C ASP A 84 -18.06 -15.57 -15.33
N LYS A 85 -18.45 -15.87 -14.05
CA LYS A 85 -19.62 -15.27 -13.38
C LYS A 85 -19.29 -14.45 -12.14
N GLN A 86 -18.03 -14.25 -11.84
CA GLN A 86 -17.67 -13.42 -10.69
C GLN A 86 -17.73 -11.93 -11.04
N PRO A 87 -18.31 -11.08 -10.17
CA PRO A 87 -18.34 -9.65 -10.41
C PRO A 87 -16.94 -9.04 -10.34
N VAL A 88 -16.63 -8.15 -11.27
CA VAL A 88 -15.42 -7.35 -11.21
C VAL A 88 -15.61 -6.26 -10.15
N ILE A 89 -14.83 -6.31 -9.08
CA ILE A 89 -14.92 -5.35 -7.98
C ILE A 89 -13.78 -4.35 -8.10
N LYS A 90 -14.13 -3.07 -8.12
CA LYS A 90 -13.17 -1.95 -8.07
C LYS A 90 -13.49 -1.05 -6.88
N ASN A 91 -12.47 -0.48 -6.29
CA ASN A 91 -12.62 0.49 -5.22
C ASN A 91 -11.99 1.81 -5.65
N TYR A 92 -12.64 2.90 -5.33
CA TYR A 92 -12.18 4.26 -5.58
C TYR A 92 -12.25 5.08 -4.30
N ILE A 93 -11.32 5.99 -4.13
CA ILE A 93 -11.36 6.96 -3.04
C ILE A 93 -11.26 8.35 -3.66
N ASP A 94 -12.20 9.20 -3.37
CA ASP A 94 -12.16 10.64 -3.67
C ASP A 94 -11.79 11.39 -2.39
N TYR A 95 -10.56 11.83 -2.32
CA TYR A 95 -10.04 12.59 -1.19
C TYR A 95 -10.61 14.02 -1.09
N ALA A 96 -11.03 14.61 -2.21
CA ALA A 96 -11.66 15.92 -2.22
C ALA A 96 -13.12 15.84 -1.71
N GLY A 97 -13.88 14.88 -2.22
CA GLY A 97 -15.25 14.60 -1.78
C GLY A 97 -15.33 13.90 -0.43
N ARG A 98 -14.22 13.33 0.07
CA ARG A 98 -14.16 12.50 1.28
C ARG A 98 -15.09 11.29 1.22
N GLU A 99 -15.06 10.60 0.11
CA GLU A 99 -15.89 9.44 -0.14
C GLU A 99 -15.06 8.27 -0.68
N ALA A 100 -15.41 7.07 -0.24
CA ALA A 100 -14.90 5.83 -0.81
C ALA A 100 -16.05 5.11 -1.53
N TYR A 101 -15.78 4.71 -2.76
CA TYR A 101 -16.74 4.02 -3.62
C TYR A 101 -16.33 2.58 -3.82
N LYS A 102 -17.25 1.68 -3.62
CA LYS A 102 -17.13 0.31 -4.08
C LYS A 102 -18.03 0.12 -5.29
N TRP A 103 -17.46 -0.36 -6.36
CA TRP A 103 -18.12 -0.56 -7.62
C TRP A 103 -18.01 -2.03 -8.04
N ALA A 104 -19.10 -2.64 -8.43
CA ALA A 104 -19.14 -4.01 -8.91
C ALA A 104 -19.88 -4.08 -10.24
N GLU A 105 -19.23 -4.67 -11.24
CA GLU A 105 -19.86 -5.02 -12.51
C GLU A 105 -20.28 -6.49 -12.44
N LEU A 106 -21.59 -6.72 -12.61
CA LEU A 106 -22.18 -8.05 -12.60
C LEU A 106 -22.02 -8.70 -13.98
N PRO A 107 -22.11 -10.04 -14.07
CA PRO A 107 -22.00 -10.76 -15.35
C PRO A 107 -23.04 -10.38 -16.40
N ASP A 108 -24.17 -9.80 -16.00
CA ASP A 108 -25.22 -9.29 -16.87
C ASP A 108 -24.98 -7.84 -17.33
N GLY A 109 -23.82 -7.26 -17.00
CA GLY A 109 -23.44 -5.90 -17.34
C GLY A 109 -24.04 -4.82 -16.42
N LYS A 110 -24.81 -5.20 -15.39
CA LYS A 110 -25.31 -4.25 -14.41
C LYS A 110 -24.19 -3.78 -13.50
N ILE A 111 -24.21 -2.49 -13.19
CA ILE A 111 -23.28 -1.86 -12.27
C ILE A 111 -24.00 -1.58 -10.96
N ILE A 112 -23.38 -2.03 -9.86
CA ILE A 112 -23.80 -1.71 -8.50
C ILE A 112 -22.70 -0.88 -7.86
N SER A 113 -23.04 0.25 -7.27
CA SER A 113 -22.10 1.10 -6.55
C SER A 113 -22.62 1.45 -5.17
N ALA A 114 -21.72 1.58 -4.22
CA ALA A 114 -21.99 2.07 -2.88
C ALA A 114 -20.92 3.10 -2.51
N ALA A 115 -21.36 4.23 -1.96
CA ALA A 115 -20.48 5.27 -1.43
C ALA A 115 -20.51 5.21 0.10
N THR A 116 -19.35 5.40 0.72
CA THR A 116 -19.20 5.52 2.17
C THR A 116 -18.32 6.73 2.48
N PRO A 117 -18.63 7.51 3.55
CA PRO A 117 -17.77 8.59 3.97
C PRO A 117 -16.35 8.10 4.26
N PHE A 118 -15.36 8.86 3.81
CA PHE A 118 -13.94 8.61 4.07
C PHE A 118 -13.39 9.69 5.01
N GLU A 119 -13.01 9.30 6.22
CA GLU A 119 -12.51 10.22 7.23
C GLU A 119 -11.01 9.99 7.46
N PHE A 120 -10.21 11.06 7.33
CA PHE A 120 -8.78 10.99 7.59
C PHE A 120 -8.48 10.82 9.07
N GLY A 121 -7.58 9.89 9.39
CA GLY A 121 -6.92 9.74 10.68
C GLY A 121 -7.83 9.51 11.88
N LYS A 122 -9.15 9.36 11.69
CA LYS A 122 -10.10 9.15 12.78
C LYS A 122 -9.74 7.90 13.57
N GLY A 123 -9.50 8.08 14.86
CA GLY A 123 -9.13 7.01 15.78
C GLY A 123 -7.68 6.53 15.65
N PHE A 124 -6.87 7.13 14.79
CA PHE A 124 -5.43 6.84 14.73
C PHE A 124 -4.64 7.70 15.71
N THR A 125 -3.71 7.08 16.40
CA THR A 125 -2.75 7.73 17.30
C THR A 125 -1.33 7.55 16.77
N PRO A 126 -0.43 8.56 16.90
CA PRO A 126 0.97 8.42 16.56
C PRO A 126 1.61 7.23 17.28
N ALA A 127 2.43 6.44 16.58
CA ALA A 127 3.06 5.24 17.12
C ALA A 127 4.57 5.17 16.85
N GLY A 128 5.14 6.18 16.16
CA GLY A 128 6.57 6.26 15.89
C GLY A 128 6.91 6.72 14.48
N GLU A 129 8.15 6.48 14.10
CA GLU A 129 8.71 6.78 12.80
C GLU A 129 9.54 5.60 12.30
N GLY A 130 9.72 5.49 10.98
CA GLY A 130 10.50 4.45 10.35
C GLY A 130 10.87 4.77 8.91
N LYS A 131 11.43 3.80 8.21
CA LYS A 131 11.71 3.92 6.77
C LYS A 131 11.14 2.74 6.02
N HIS A 132 10.56 3.01 4.85
CA HIS A 132 10.13 1.98 3.91
C HIS A 132 10.46 2.44 2.48
N LEU A 133 11.05 1.57 1.66
CA LEU A 133 11.55 1.90 0.32
C LEU A 133 12.47 3.14 0.28
N GLY A 134 13.25 3.36 1.35
CA GLY A 134 14.13 4.53 1.48
C GLY A 134 13.43 5.84 1.85
N LEU A 135 12.09 5.88 1.91
CA LEU A 135 11.30 7.05 2.30
C LEU A 135 11.10 7.10 3.81
N ASN A 136 11.06 8.31 4.37
CA ASN A 136 10.74 8.50 5.79
C ASN A 136 9.24 8.33 5.99
N CYS A 137 8.87 7.51 6.97
CA CYS A 137 7.47 7.20 7.28
C CYS A 137 7.14 7.62 8.72
N LYS A 138 5.97 8.18 8.89
CA LYS A 138 5.29 8.22 10.19
C LYS A 138 4.49 6.95 10.37
N ILE A 139 4.38 6.50 11.62
CA ILE A 139 3.64 5.31 12.00
C ILE A 139 2.46 5.74 12.87
N ALA A 140 1.27 5.26 12.56
CA ALA A 140 0.08 5.48 13.36
C ALA A 140 -0.67 4.17 13.60
N ARG A 141 -1.36 4.08 14.73
CA ARG A 141 -2.13 2.89 15.14
C ARG A 141 -3.56 3.24 15.46
N THR A 142 -4.43 2.27 15.22
CA THR A 142 -5.83 2.28 15.66
C THR A 142 -6.30 0.87 15.96
N SER A 143 -7.49 0.75 16.55
CA SER A 143 -8.19 -0.52 16.74
C SER A 143 -9.55 -0.45 16.08
N ILE A 144 -9.83 -1.39 15.17
CA ILE A 144 -11.11 -1.50 14.43
C ILE A 144 -11.62 -2.94 14.58
N ASN A 145 -12.81 -3.10 15.15
CA ASN A 145 -13.44 -4.42 15.35
C ASN A 145 -12.47 -5.43 15.98
N SER A 146 -11.86 -5.07 17.11
CA SER A 146 -10.88 -5.88 17.85
C SER A 146 -9.57 -6.18 17.11
N ASN A 147 -9.34 -5.57 15.94
CA ASN A 147 -8.07 -5.68 15.23
C ASN A 147 -7.22 -4.45 15.48
N THR A 148 -5.96 -4.65 15.81
CA THR A 148 -4.95 -3.58 15.81
C THR A 148 -4.51 -3.35 14.37
N ILE A 149 -4.62 -2.10 13.91
CA ILE A 149 -4.16 -1.66 12.60
C ILE A 149 -3.02 -0.68 12.79
N GLU A 150 -1.89 -0.95 12.19
CA GLU A 150 -0.76 -0.04 12.12
C GLU A 150 -0.54 0.37 10.67
N VAL A 151 -0.37 1.66 10.41
CA VAL A 151 -0.11 2.19 9.08
C VAL A 151 1.19 2.98 9.07
N TRP A 152 1.98 2.77 8.03
CA TRP A 152 3.20 3.51 7.73
C TRP A 152 2.94 4.39 6.52
N TYR A 153 3.01 5.70 6.69
CA TYR A 153 2.69 6.66 5.64
C TYR A 153 3.77 7.72 5.52
N THR A 154 3.92 8.26 4.32
CA THR A 154 4.95 9.24 4.00
C THR A 154 4.38 10.52 3.42
N HIS A 155 5.07 11.63 3.67
CA HIS A 155 4.88 12.92 3.00
C HIS A 155 6.07 13.27 2.08
N ASP A 156 7.06 12.39 1.96
CA ASP A 156 8.23 12.60 1.07
C ASP A 156 7.80 12.59 -0.41
N ILE A 157 6.59 12.12 -0.70
CA ILE A 157 5.95 12.08 -2.01
C ILE A 157 4.67 12.90 -1.96
N PRO A 158 4.40 13.81 -2.94
CA PRO A 158 3.26 14.72 -2.92
C PRO A 158 1.94 14.05 -3.36
N PHE A 159 1.73 12.80 -3.00
CA PHE A 159 0.52 12.04 -3.28
C PHE A 159 -0.09 11.49 -2.00
N ARG A 160 -1.40 11.29 -2.05
CA ARG A 160 -2.18 10.67 -0.99
C ARG A 160 -2.76 9.37 -1.51
N GLY A 161 -2.76 8.34 -0.69
CA GLY A 161 -3.33 7.06 -1.10
C GLY A 161 -3.21 6.01 -0.02
N THR A 162 -4.18 5.08 -0.03
CA THR A 162 -4.18 3.91 0.84
C THR A 162 -4.62 2.68 0.06
N PRO A 163 -4.00 1.51 0.28
CA PRO A 163 -4.46 0.27 -0.34
C PRO A 163 -5.77 -0.27 0.27
N GLN A 164 -6.33 0.40 1.27
CA GLN A 164 -7.55 -0.02 1.96
C GLN A 164 -8.60 1.08 1.91
N ALA A 165 -9.60 0.92 1.04
CA ALA A 165 -10.67 1.91 0.83
C ALA A 165 -11.63 2.07 2.03
N ASN A 166 -11.69 1.10 2.93
CA ASN A 166 -12.64 1.06 4.04
C ASN A 166 -12.05 1.50 5.38
N VAL A 167 -10.83 1.97 5.39
CA VAL A 167 -10.13 2.42 6.60
C VAL A 167 -9.69 3.86 6.39
N GLY A 168 -10.24 4.78 7.18
CA GLY A 168 -9.73 6.15 7.24
C GLY A 168 -8.29 6.13 7.78
N VAL A 169 -7.34 6.51 6.95
CA VAL A 169 -5.91 6.51 7.31
C VAL A 169 -5.42 7.94 7.51
N PRO A 170 -4.28 8.17 8.20
CA PRO A 170 -3.64 9.47 8.25
C PRO A 170 -3.38 10.03 6.84
N ASP A 171 -3.39 11.36 6.72
CA ASP A 171 -3.10 12.04 5.46
C ASP A 171 -1.67 11.76 5.00
N GLY A 172 -1.52 11.32 3.76
CA GLY A 172 -0.25 10.95 3.14
C GLY A 172 -0.37 9.71 2.26
N LEU A 173 0.76 9.27 1.70
CA LEU A 173 0.84 8.02 0.95
C LEU A 173 1.16 6.86 1.89
N VAL A 174 0.21 5.94 2.05
CA VAL A 174 0.41 4.74 2.87
C VAL A 174 1.26 3.74 2.11
N LEU A 175 2.39 3.35 2.69
CA LEU A 175 3.31 2.39 2.10
C LEU A 175 3.22 1.00 2.73
N LYS A 176 2.69 0.91 3.97
CA LYS A 176 2.57 -0.37 4.67
C LYS A 176 1.38 -0.34 5.63
N VAL A 177 0.66 -1.44 5.67
CA VAL A 177 -0.42 -1.69 6.63
C VAL A 177 -0.13 -3.02 7.33
N VAL A 178 -0.16 -3.02 8.65
CA VAL A 178 0.00 -4.22 9.48
C VAL A 178 -1.27 -4.43 10.28
N ARG A 179 -1.84 -5.63 10.22
CA ARG A 179 -3.00 -6.02 11.02
C ARG A 179 -2.61 -7.12 12.00
N ASN A 180 -2.83 -6.88 13.28
CA ASN A 180 -2.53 -7.80 14.39
C ASN A 180 -1.07 -8.29 14.43
N GLY A 181 -0.12 -7.57 13.83
CA GLY A 181 1.27 -7.99 13.71
C GLY A 181 1.56 -9.07 12.64
N ASP A 182 0.55 -9.82 12.21
CA ASP A 182 0.71 -11.02 11.38
C ASP A 182 0.42 -10.79 9.89
N MET A 183 -0.59 -9.99 9.57
CA MET A 183 -0.95 -9.66 8.20
C MET A 183 -0.28 -8.35 7.82
N ILE A 184 0.57 -8.39 6.83
CA ILE A 184 1.30 -7.23 6.30
C ILE A 184 0.89 -7.04 4.85
N GLN A 185 0.57 -5.80 4.49
CA GLN A 185 0.37 -5.34 3.13
C GLN A 185 1.32 -4.17 2.91
N GLU A 186 2.28 -4.32 2.02
CA GLU A 186 3.32 -3.32 1.84
C GLU A 186 3.61 -3.05 0.37
N ALA A 187 3.96 -1.80 0.07
CA ALA A 187 4.39 -1.38 -1.24
C ALA A 187 5.67 -2.13 -1.61
N SER A 188 5.70 -2.67 -2.81
CA SER A 188 6.88 -3.21 -3.46
C SER A 188 7.42 -2.19 -4.46
N ALA A 189 8.74 -2.15 -4.62
CA ALA A 189 9.39 -1.23 -5.55
C ALA A 189 9.07 -1.55 -7.01
#